data_6884e616cbe5789c05380ed25961c8e0
#
_entry.id   6884e616cbe5789c05380ed25961c8e0
#
_cell.length_a   1.000
_cell.length_b   1.000
_cell.length_c   1.000
_cell.angle_alpha   90.00
_cell.angle_beta   90.00
_cell.angle_gamma   90.00
#
_symmetry.space_group_name_H-M   'P 1'
#
loop_
_entity.id
_entity.type
_entity.pdbx_description
1 polymer ?
#
loop_
_entity_poly.entity_id
_entity_poly.type
_entity_poly.pdbx_seq_one_letter_code
_entity_poly.pdbx_strand_id
1 'polypeptide(L)'
;MRRFEATKNSGLRMLCACLLLFMTGNRTMAEEQMDDLKKRTPMDLSFKQLWKRRFVFDAEIPFPKDVTFLPCGHFAADVTSLPAEIQLVTKSGDVKMCIEAPVDVQPPYTMHAAFGGKARVGLFVTKDGVTRLNKLVPLPDGFDPREKSYTTDLVMRGAGGAGDVKCSLSAGMGQADVRFVTRGRENTLYWEDGRIFFTFSVRACGAEGVASFDPAKLDVRLEGIILFDYGDGKLRNDVACHLFHDEEAGEWRAFVSNFSTGGDGLGNGLNGRAEGGLNSAWCKENPLHGLSVMKAKSLGLKGLMHEDPSGIWDPEAKKWRLFLCTFVKGIKAQMLESDNWDGPYEPLTEIVPEDSTGTTIQWMNGVRYCFFGSAEHALYVYSYPLLKKLGKLKLDVEPWGDTPLETPWGVMKTTNSRVWPCFAELPDGYPYKYILLTMDRINIPGMPNPNWTYGGLYIYGAN
;
A
#
# COMPACT_ATOMS: atom_id res chain seq x y z
N MET A 1 18.96 18.33 89.65
CA MET A 1 17.60 18.10 90.19
C MET A 1 16.61 18.08 89.05
N ARG A 2 15.80 16.96 89.03
CA ARG A 2 14.61 16.68 88.26
C ARG A 2 14.72 16.47 86.77
N ARG A 3 14.56 15.17 86.43
CA ARG A 3 13.98 14.48 85.31
C ARG A 3 12.75 15.16 84.70
N PHE A 4 12.61 15.15 83.41
CA PHE A 4 11.31 14.93 82.74
C PHE A 4 11.50 13.97 81.54
N GLU A 5 10.64 12.99 81.58
CA GLU A 5 10.68 11.77 80.79
C GLU A 5 10.16 11.93 79.36
N ALA A 6 10.65 11.04 78.52
CA ALA A 6 10.19 10.79 77.17
C ALA A 6 8.82 10.07 77.18
N THR A 7 7.86 10.66 76.53
CA THR A 7 6.70 9.92 75.96
C THR A 7 6.06 10.77 74.87
N LYS A 8 6.35 10.47 73.63
CA LYS A 8 5.53 10.74 72.43
C LYS A 8 6.30 10.37 71.15
N ASN A 9 6.43 9.05 70.88
CA ASN A 9 6.90 8.61 69.56
C ASN A 9 6.28 7.25 69.10
N SER A 10 5.19 6.82 69.69
CA SER A 10 4.50 5.58 69.25
C SER A 10 3.36 5.86 68.24
N GLY A 11 2.76 7.04 68.22
CA GLY A 11 1.66 7.39 67.31
C GLY A 11 2.09 7.66 65.87
N LEU A 12 3.32 8.25 65.69
CA LEU A 12 3.80 8.63 64.35
C LEU A 12 4.32 7.45 63.55
N ARG A 13 4.83 6.40 64.21
CA ARG A 13 5.28 5.17 63.52
C ARG A 13 4.14 4.31 63.04
N MET A 14 2.98 4.32 63.70
CA MET A 14 1.82 3.57 63.31
C MET A 14 1.07 4.21 62.15
N LEU A 15 1.08 5.56 62.08
CA LEU A 15 0.49 6.27 60.90
C LEU A 15 1.31 6.12 59.64
N CYS A 16 2.67 6.12 59.74
CA CYS A 16 3.54 5.85 58.55
C CYS A 16 3.44 4.40 58.10
N ALA A 17 3.26 3.42 58.97
CA ALA A 17 3.09 2.02 58.58
C ALA A 17 1.72 1.76 57.89
N CYS A 18 0.66 2.42 58.33
CA CYS A 18 -0.64 2.35 57.65
C CYS A 18 -0.65 3.09 56.30
N LEU A 19 0.04 4.24 56.17
CA LEU A 19 0.17 4.92 54.87
C LEU A 19 1.06 4.14 53.85
N LEU A 20 2.12 3.45 54.32
CA LEU A 20 2.90 2.57 53.47
C LEU A 20 2.16 1.28 53.06
N LEU A 21 1.28 0.75 53.88
CA LEU A 21 0.42 -0.43 53.55
C LEU A 21 -0.73 -0.04 52.62
N PHE A 22 -1.20 1.23 52.60
CA PHE A 22 -2.19 1.72 51.63
C PHE A 22 -1.57 2.09 50.27
N MET A 23 -0.26 2.30 50.16
CA MET A 23 0.43 2.56 48.90
C MET A 23 0.92 1.30 48.18
N THR A 24 0.82 0.11 48.80
CA THR A 24 1.27 -1.15 48.18
C THR A 24 0.13 -2.12 47.78
N GLY A 25 -1.09 -1.67 47.71
CA GLY A 25 -2.18 -2.62 47.60
C GLY A 25 -3.43 -2.28 46.82
N ASN A 26 -3.46 -1.28 45.99
CA ASN A 26 -4.56 -1.15 45.02
C ASN A 26 -4.01 -0.63 43.71
N ARG A 27 -3.50 -1.53 42.87
CA ARG A 27 -3.49 -1.28 41.42
C ARG A 27 -4.93 -1.01 41.02
N THR A 28 -5.18 0.10 40.35
CA THR A 28 -6.51 0.38 39.84
C THR A 28 -6.88 -0.71 38.79
N MET A 29 -8.16 -1.04 38.67
CA MET A 29 -8.61 -1.95 37.59
C MET A 29 -8.08 -1.51 36.21
N ALA A 30 -7.88 -0.23 36.02
CA ALA A 30 -7.28 0.33 34.79
C ALA A 30 -5.79 -0.03 34.66
N GLU A 31 -5.02 -0.08 35.73
CA GLU A 31 -3.60 -0.48 35.71
C GLU A 31 -3.44 -1.99 35.46
N GLU A 32 -4.32 -2.81 36.05
CA GLU A 32 -4.35 -4.27 35.80
C GLU A 32 -4.77 -4.55 34.36
N GLN A 33 -5.75 -3.84 33.83
CA GLN A 33 -6.21 -3.94 32.45
C GLN A 33 -5.14 -3.49 31.46
N MET A 34 -4.37 -2.43 31.76
CA MET A 34 -3.22 -1.98 30.98
C MET A 34 -2.07 -2.99 31.00
N ASP A 35 -1.76 -3.61 32.13
CA ASP A 35 -0.72 -4.63 32.24
C ASP A 35 -1.10 -5.92 31.51
N ASP A 36 -2.38 -6.29 31.48
CA ASP A 36 -2.88 -7.41 30.69
C ASP A 36 -2.85 -7.12 29.18
N LEU A 37 -3.16 -5.90 28.77
CA LEU A 37 -3.02 -5.48 27.37
C LEU A 37 -1.56 -5.53 26.92
N LYS A 38 -0.60 -5.15 27.75
CA LYS A 38 0.84 -5.22 27.46
C LYS A 38 1.37 -6.65 27.33
N LYS A 39 0.67 -7.64 27.89
CA LYS A 39 1.04 -9.07 27.77
C LYS A 39 0.49 -9.73 26.52
N ARG A 40 -0.52 -9.12 25.84
CA ARG A 40 -1.12 -9.70 24.64
C ARG A 40 -0.15 -9.61 23.46
N THR A 41 -0.19 -10.63 22.63
CA THR A 41 0.54 -10.74 21.37
C THR A 41 -0.43 -10.64 20.19
N PRO A 42 0.05 -10.41 18.96
CA PRO A 42 -0.84 -10.40 17.78
C PRO A 42 -1.66 -11.68 17.60
N MET A 43 -1.17 -12.82 18.06
CA MET A 43 -1.86 -14.12 17.95
C MET A 43 -3.06 -14.26 18.91
N ASP A 44 -3.12 -13.43 19.95
CA ASP A 44 -4.21 -13.42 20.93
C ASP A 44 -5.42 -12.60 20.45
N LEU A 45 -5.23 -11.82 19.37
CA LEU A 45 -6.26 -10.98 18.78
C LEU A 45 -7.18 -11.78 17.86
N SER A 46 -8.47 -11.41 17.87
CA SER A 46 -9.46 -11.87 16.89
C SER A 46 -10.00 -10.66 16.14
N PHE A 47 -9.60 -10.54 14.90
CA PHE A 47 -9.95 -9.42 14.03
C PHE A 47 -11.34 -9.60 13.44
N LYS A 48 -12.21 -8.58 13.63
CA LYS A 48 -13.54 -8.51 13.04
C LYS A 48 -13.54 -7.62 11.83
N GLN A 49 -14.17 -8.06 10.72
CA GLN A 49 -14.31 -7.24 9.53
C GLN A 49 -15.23 -6.05 9.82
N LEU A 50 -14.71 -4.83 9.61
CA LEU A 50 -15.41 -3.58 9.85
C LEU A 50 -15.91 -2.95 8.58
N TRP A 51 -15.12 -3.07 7.49
CA TRP A 51 -15.36 -2.37 6.26
C TRP A 51 -14.73 -3.12 5.09
N LYS A 52 -15.36 -2.99 3.89
CA LYS A 52 -14.85 -3.51 2.63
C LYS A 52 -15.32 -2.63 1.48
N ARG A 53 -14.47 -2.43 0.48
CA ARG A 53 -14.83 -1.74 -0.76
C ARG A 53 -13.94 -2.15 -1.92
N ARG A 54 -14.53 -2.18 -3.12
CA ARG A 54 -13.85 -2.23 -4.39
C ARG A 54 -14.09 -0.93 -5.11
N PHE A 55 -13.03 -0.24 -5.45
CA PHE A 55 -13.09 0.92 -6.32
C PHE A 55 -12.97 0.43 -7.77
N VAL A 56 -13.85 0.87 -8.64
CA VAL A 56 -13.79 0.60 -10.08
C VAL A 56 -13.97 1.93 -10.79
N PHE A 57 -12.91 2.72 -10.83
CA PHE A 57 -12.86 4.08 -11.38
C PHE A 57 -13.86 5.05 -10.73
N ASP A 58 -14.31 4.81 -9.52
CA ASP A 58 -15.28 5.62 -8.78
C ASP A 58 -14.67 6.55 -7.73
N ALA A 59 -13.33 6.50 -7.57
CA ALA A 59 -12.55 7.43 -6.76
C ALA A 59 -11.49 8.07 -7.65
N GLU A 60 -11.61 9.38 -7.84
CA GLU A 60 -10.82 10.14 -8.80
C GLU A 60 -10.34 11.47 -8.22
N ILE A 61 -9.15 11.87 -8.67
CA ILE A 61 -8.56 13.20 -8.43
C ILE A 61 -8.29 13.83 -9.79
N PRO A 62 -8.65 15.10 -10.03
CA PRO A 62 -8.34 15.77 -11.29
C PRO A 62 -6.82 15.87 -11.51
N PHE A 63 -6.39 15.87 -12.77
CA PHE A 63 -5.00 16.17 -13.10
C PHE A 63 -4.59 17.55 -12.60
N PRO A 64 -3.31 17.77 -12.24
CA PRO A 64 -2.76 19.11 -12.06
C PRO A 64 -3.00 19.96 -13.30
N LYS A 65 -3.18 21.28 -13.10
CA LYS A 65 -3.63 22.23 -14.15
C LYS A 65 -2.82 22.18 -15.46
N ASP A 66 -1.51 21.94 -15.36
CA ASP A 66 -0.61 21.97 -16.52
C ASP A 66 -0.28 20.58 -17.06
N VAL A 67 -0.87 19.51 -16.48
CA VAL A 67 -0.70 18.13 -16.89
C VAL A 67 -1.87 17.70 -17.77
N THR A 68 -1.57 17.23 -18.97
CA THR A 68 -2.58 16.80 -19.95
C THR A 68 -2.54 15.30 -20.26
N PHE A 69 -1.45 14.63 -19.88
CA PHE A 69 -1.28 13.19 -20.02
C PHE A 69 -0.38 12.62 -18.90
N LEU A 70 -0.66 11.39 -18.47
CA LEU A 70 0.15 10.65 -17.50
C LEU A 70 0.19 9.16 -17.84
N PRO A 71 1.31 8.47 -17.55
CA PRO A 71 1.44 7.02 -17.78
C PRO A 71 0.54 6.17 -16.88
N CYS A 72 -0.06 6.76 -15.86
CA CYS A 72 -1.07 6.18 -14.98
C CYS A 72 -2.45 6.84 -15.13
N GLY A 73 -2.65 7.59 -16.22
CA GLY A 73 -3.88 8.36 -16.43
C GLY A 73 -5.10 7.49 -16.66
N HIS A 74 -6.22 7.98 -16.15
CA HIS A 74 -7.56 7.51 -16.45
C HIS A 74 -8.29 8.56 -17.26
N PHE A 75 -8.82 8.18 -18.42
CA PHE A 75 -9.44 9.06 -19.39
C PHE A 75 -10.83 8.53 -19.72
N ALA A 76 -11.86 9.35 -19.52
CA ALA A 76 -13.25 8.94 -19.72
C ALA A 76 -13.97 9.87 -20.70
N ALA A 77 -14.78 9.30 -21.62
CA ALA A 77 -15.60 10.04 -22.54
C ALA A 77 -16.98 9.38 -22.68
N ASP A 78 -18.03 10.18 -22.71
CA ASP A 78 -19.38 9.70 -23.00
C ASP A 78 -19.52 9.44 -24.50
N VAL A 79 -20.05 8.26 -24.86
CA VAL A 79 -20.32 7.85 -26.23
C VAL A 79 -21.82 7.90 -26.48
N THR A 80 -22.22 8.76 -27.42
CA THR A 80 -23.61 9.00 -27.78
C THR A 80 -24.00 8.36 -29.11
N SER A 81 -23.03 8.10 -29.98
CA SER A 81 -23.20 7.42 -31.27
C SER A 81 -21.91 6.71 -31.69
N LEU A 82 -22.00 5.83 -32.66
CA LEU A 82 -20.84 5.16 -33.29
C LEU A 82 -20.69 5.63 -34.76
N PRO A 83 -19.47 5.68 -35.32
CA PRO A 83 -18.20 5.36 -34.65
C PRO A 83 -17.78 6.43 -33.64
N ALA A 84 -17.05 6.02 -32.61
CA ALA A 84 -16.51 6.90 -31.59
C ALA A 84 -15.10 6.41 -31.16
N GLU A 85 -14.25 7.33 -30.75
CA GLU A 85 -12.89 6.99 -30.30
C GLU A 85 -12.34 8.03 -29.31
N ILE A 86 -11.40 7.60 -28.45
CA ILE A 86 -10.53 8.49 -27.70
C ILE A 86 -9.18 8.51 -28.43
N GLN A 87 -8.70 9.68 -28.79
CA GLN A 87 -7.44 9.89 -29.49
C GLN A 87 -6.39 10.50 -28.56
N LEU A 88 -5.18 9.96 -28.58
CA LEU A 88 -3.98 10.58 -28.02
C LEU A 88 -3.30 11.35 -29.13
N VAL A 89 -3.18 12.65 -28.95
CA VAL A 89 -2.64 13.55 -29.97
C VAL A 89 -1.55 14.46 -29.41
N THR A 90 -0.62 14.91 -30.25
CA THR A 90 0.29 16.00 -29.90
C THR A 90 -0.46 17.34 -29.85
N LYS A 91 0.12 18.36 -29.22
CA LYS A 91 -0.43 19.72 -29.26
C LYS A 91 -0.49 20.30 -30.68
N SER A 92 0.33 19.82 -31.63
CA SER A 92 0.24 20.14 -33.05
C SER A 92 -0.89 19.45 -33.79
N GLY A 93 -1.54 18.45 -33.16
CA GLY A 93 -2.68 17.73 -33.70
C GLY A 93 -2.34 16.36 -34.32
N ASP A 94 -1.05 15.95 -34.31
CA ASP A 94 -0.66 14.63 -34.83
C ASP A 94 -1.16 13.51 -33.94
N VAL A 95 -1.91 12.57 -34.53
CA VAL A 95 -2.47 11.42 -33.82
C VAL A 95 -1.37 10.41 -33.56
N LYS A 96 -1.16 10.08 -32.27
CA LYS A 96 -0.22 9.07 -31.81
C LYS A 96 -0.89 7.73 -31.59
N MET A 97 -2.15 7.73 -31.15
CA MET A 97 -2.91 6.51 -30.87
C MET A 97 -4.41 6.79 -30.94
N CYS A 98 -5.16 5.81 -31.45
CA CYS A 98 -6.62 5.79 -31.38
C CYS A 98 -7.08 4.60 -30.53
N ILE A 99 -8.06 4.84 -29.66
CA ILE A 99 -8.73 3.84 -28.85
C ILE A 99 -10.20 3.81 -29.30
N GLU A 100 -10.51 2.90 -30.19
CA GLU A 100 -11.84 2.78 -30.78
C GLU A 100 -12.86 2.23 -29.78
N ALA A 101 -14.02 2.85 -29.74
CA ALA A 101 -15.16 2.39 -28.98
C ALA A 101 -15.62 0.99 -29.47
N PRO A 102 -16.08 0.11 -28.57
CA PRO A 102 -16.56 -1.21 -28.96
C PRO A 102 -17.86 -1.13 -29.77
N VAL A 103 -17.92 -1.83 -30.89
CA VAL A 103 -19.07 -1.84 -31.81
C VAL A 103 -20.20 -2.75 -31.34
N ASP A 104 -19.91 -3.67 -30.43
CA ASP A 104 -20.86 -4.62 -29.84
C ASP A 104 -21.63 -4.04 -28.64
N VAL A 105 -21.27 -2.83 -28.19
CA VAL A 105 -21.97 -2.13 -27.12
C VAL A 105 -22.76 -0.97 -27.73
N GLN A 106 -24.09 -1.00 -27.60
CA GLN A 106 -24.94 0.08 -28.10
C GLN A 106 -24.89 1.31 -27.20
N PRO A 107 -24.66 2.55 -27.73
CA PRO A 107 -24.77 3.79 -26.98
C PRO A 107 -26.18 4.00 -26.38
N PRO A 108 -26.32 4.85 -25.31
CA PRO A 108 -25.25 5.60 -24.66
C PRO A 108 -24.48 4.78 -23.63
N TYR A 109 -23.20 5.09 -23.46
CA TYR A 109 -22.31 4.53 -22.42
C TYR A 109 -21.09 5.45 -22.22
N THR A 110 -20.36 5.28 -21.13
CA THR A 110 -19.06 5.93 -20.94
C THR A 110 -17.94 4.94 -21.28
N MET A 111 -17.02 5.33 -22.17
CA MET A 111 -15.80 4.59 -22.41
C MET A 111 -14.65 5.16 -21.58
N HIS A 112 -13.77 4.28 -21.11
CA HIS A 112 -12.61 4.64 -20.30
C HIS A 112 -11.34 4.04 -20.90
N ALA A 113 -10.30 4.86 -21.00
CA ALA A 113 -8.95 4.42 -21.33
C ALA A 113 -8.07 4.55 -20.09
N ALA A 114 -7.52 3.44 -19.61
CA ALA A 114 -6.62 3.40 -18.47
C ALA A 114 -5.22 2.98 -18.93
N PHE A 115 -4.24 3.87 -18.76
CA PHE A 115 -2.86 3.58 -19.12
C PHE A 115 -2.17 2.86 -17.97
N GLY A 116 -1.82 1.61 -18.19
CA GLY A 116 -1.20 0.72 -17.21
C GLY A 116 0.30 0.53 -17.44
N GLY A 117 1.08 1.59 -17.36
CA GLY A 117 2.53 1.55 -17.57
C GLY A 117 2.91 1.36 -19.04
N LYS A 118 3.99 0.63 -19.33
CA LYS A 118 4.65 0.54 -20.63
C LYS A 118 3.90 -0.28 -21.68
N ALA A 119 3.01 -1.20 -21.28
CA ALA A 119 2.66 -2.29 -22.19
C ALA A 119 1.33 -2.12 -22.93
N ARG A 120 0.30 -1.59 -22.29
CA ARG A 120 -1.07 -1.63 -22.83
C ARG A 120 -1.98 -0.58 -22.22
N VAL A 121 -3.04 -0.24 -22.96
CA VAL A 121 -4.16 0.55 -22.46
C VAL A 121 -5.35 -0.38 -22.25
N GLY A 122 -5.99 -0.33 -21.08
CA GLY A 122 -7.26 -0.98 -20.85
C GLY A 122 -8.40 -0.11 -21.37
N LEU A 123 -9.21 -0.66 -22.28
CA LEU A 123 -10.48 -0.08 -22.67
C LEU A 123 -11.58 -0.68 -21.80
N PHE A 124 -12.25 0.18 -21.01
CA PHE A 124 -13.40 -0.19 -20.19
C PHE A 124 -14.65 0.52 -20.71
N VAL A 125 -15.78 -0.05 -20.38
CA VAL A 125 -17.10 0.52 -20.69
C VAL A 125 -17.95 0.51 -19.42
N THR A 126 -18.54 1.67 -19.10
CA THR A 126 -19.58 1.79 -18.07
C THR A 126 -20.92 1.95 -18.75
N LYS A 127 -21.79 0.99 -18.54
CA LYS A 127 -23.18 1.00 -19.02
C LYS A 127 -24.11 0.51 -17.90
N ASP A 128 -25.22 1.20 -17.70
CA ASP A 128 -26.21 0.88 -16.66
C ASP A 128 -25.59 0.77 -15.25
N GLY A 129 -24.60 1.64 -14.97
CA GLY A 129 -23.88 1.69 -13.67
C GLY A 129 -22.84 0.57 -13.47
N VAL A 130 -22.59 -0.27 -14.48
CA VAL A 130 -21.60 -1.37 -14.40
C VAL A 130 -20.42 -1.08 -15.31
N THR A 131 -19.23 -1.03 -14.73
CA THR A 131 -17.94 -0.87 -15.44
C THR A 131 -17.33 -2.22 -15.74
N ARG A 132 -16.99 -2.49 -17.01
CA ARG A 132 -16.37 -3.74 -17.47
C ARG A 132 -15.17 -3.47 -18.35
N LEU A 133 -14.12 -4.28 -18.20
CA LEU A 133 -13.03 -4.31 -19.17
C LEU A 133 -13.56 -4.91 -20.49
N ASN A 134 -13.40 -4.15 -21.57
CA ASN A 134 -13.77 -4.64 -22.92
C ASN A 134 -12.56 -5.31 -23.59
N LYS A 135 -11.45 -4.60 -23.71
CA LYS A 135 -10.23 -5.14 -24.34
C LYS A 135 -8.96 -4.45 -23.83
N LEU A 136 -7.82 -5.08 -24.05
CA LEU A 136 -6.51 -4.46 -23.91
C LEU A 136 -6.02 -4.02 -25.29
N VAL A 137 -5.69 -2.73 -25.40
CA VAL A 137 -5.19 -2.11 -26.64
C VAL A 137 -3.68 -2.06 -26.56
N PRO A 138 -2.93 -2.62 -27.53
CA PRO A 138 -1.47 -2.51 -27.55
C PRO A 138 -1.05 -1.07 -27.77
N LEU A 139 0.07 -0.68 -27.20
CA LEU A 139 0.70 0.61 -27.49
C LEU A 139 1.35 0.55 -28.88
N PRO A 140 1.40 1.66 -29.63
CA PRO A 140 2.13 1.75 -30.88
C PRO A 140 3.63 1.42 -30.70
N ASP A 141 4.25 0.87 -31.73
CA ASP A 141 5.68 0.57 -31.73
C ASP A 141 6.51 1.81 -31.45
N GLY A 142 7.45 1.71 -30.52
CA GLY A 142 8.32 2.80 -30.12
C GLY A 142 7.67 3.87 -29.22
N PHE A 143 6.38 3.74 -28.90
CA PHE A 143 5.72 4.65 -27.98
C PHE A 143 5.88 4.17 -26.53
N ASP A 144 6.57 4.94 -25.69
CA ASP A 144 6.68 4.71 -24.26
C ASP A 144 5.89 5.81 -23.50
N PRO A 145 4.72 5.51 -22.93
CA PRO A 145 3.90 6.53 -22.27
C PRO A 145 4.54 7.14 -21.04
N ARG A 146 5.65 6.59 -20.58
CA ARG A 146 6.39 7.07 -19.39
C ARG A 146 7.32 8.24 -19.69
N GLU A 147 7.50 8.63 -20.95
CA GLU A 147 8.30 9.80 -21.31
C GLU A 147 7.79 11.06 -20.61
N LYS A 148 8.63 11.71 -19.81
CA LYS A 148 8.24 12.85 -18.97
C LYS A 148 7.76 14.05 -19.79
N SER A 149 8.29 14.26 -20.98
CA SER A 149 7.84 15.31 -21.90
C SER A 149 6.37 15.14 -22.30
N TYR A 150 5.86 13.92 -22.34
CA TYR A 150 4.48 13.64 -22.73
C TYR A 150 3.45 14.20 -21.75
N THR A 151 3.84 14.47 -20.50
CA THR A 151 2.92 15.04 -19.50
C THR A 151 2.35 16.39 -19.93
N THR A 152 3.06 17.12 -20.76
CA THR A 152 2.63 18.43 -21.30
C THR A 152 2.45 18.43 -22.81
N ASP A 153 3.04 17.49 -23.55
CA ASP A 153 3.07 17.51 -25.03
C ASP A 153 1.92 16.73 -25.66
N LEU A 154 1.31 15.81 -24.91
CA LEU A 154 0.21 14.98 -25.39
C LEU A 154 -1.12 15.40 -24.76
N VAL A 155 -2.21 15.24 -25.51
CA VAL A 155 -3.59 15.54 -25.08
C VAL A 155 -4.50 14.39 -25.49
N MET A 156 -5.46 14.06 -24.63
CA MET A 156 -6.54 13.12 -24.95
C MET A 156 -7.76 13.92 -25.43
N ARG A 157 -8.35 13.51 -26.55
CA ARG A 157 -9.56 14.12 -27.09
C ARG A 157 -10.55 13.06 -27.58
N GLY A 158 -11.84 13.36 -27.50
CA GLY A 158 -12.87 12.55 -28.13
C GLY A 158 -13.00 12.86 -29.62
N ALA A 159 -13.41 11.87 -30.42
CA ALA A 159 -13.70 12.01 -31.84
C ALA A 159 -14.89 11.12 -32.23
N GLY A 160 -15.56 11.49 -33.35
CA GLY A 160 -16.81 10.85 -33.75
C GLY A 160 -17.93 11.10 -32.75
N GLY A 161 -18.56 10.04 -32.30
CA GLY A 161 -19.65 10.09 -31.29
C GLY A 161 -19.18 10.15 -29.84
N ALA A 162 -17.87 10.30 -29.58
CA ALA A 162 -17.32 10.50 -28.24
C ALA A 162 -17.30 11.99 -27.89
N GLY A 163 -17.75 12.32 -26.67
CA GLY A 163 -17.68 13.67 -26.10
C GLY A 163 -16.30 14.09 -25.62
N ASP A 164 -16.24 15.18 -24.87
CA ASP A 164 -15.00 15.67 -24.25
C ASP A 164 -14.42 14.65 -23.30
N VAL A 165 -13.08 14.52 -23.32
CA VAL A 165 -12.36 13.57 -22.46
C VAL A 165 -12.06 14.18 -21.11
N LYS A 166 -12.60 13.58 -20.06
CA LYS A 166 -12.22 13.86 -18.67
C LYS A 166 -10.92 13.13 -18.35
N CYS A 167 -9.94 13.86 -17.83
CA CYS A 167 -8.63 13.34 -17.42
C CYS A 167 -8.55 13.30 -15.88
N SER A 168 -8.23 12.18 -15.31
CA SER A 168 -8.12 12.01 -13.85
C SER A 168 -7.04 11.01 -13.43
N LEU A 169 -6.60 11.14 -12.18
CA LEU A 169 -5.95 10.09 -11.42
C LEU A 169 -7.04 9.26 -10.75
N SER A 170 -6.90 7.95 -10.73
CA SER A 170 -7.93 7.06 -10.23
C SER A 170 -7.38 5.98 -9.30
N ALA A 171 -8.22 5.50 -8.39
CA ALA A 171 -7.92 4.29 -7.60
C ALA A 171 -7.90 2.99 -8.45
N GLY A 172 -8.19 3.08 -9.76
CA GLY A 172 -8.16 1.97 -10.71
C GLY A 172 -9.31 0.98 -10.55
N MET A 173 -9.09 -0.24 -11.01
CA MET A 173 -10.06 -1.33 -10.95
C MET A 173 -9.80 -2.35 -9.84
N GLY A 174 -8.68 -2.23 -9.16
CA GLY A 174 -8.27 -3.07 -8.04
C GLY A 174 -7.19 -2.38 -7.23
N GLN A 175 -7.22 -2.61 -5.93
CA GLN A 175 -6.29 -2.04 -4.97
C GLN A 175 -5.56 -3.19 -4.29
N ALA A 176 -4.23 -3.16 -4.32
CA ALA A 176 -3.40 -4.24 -3.80
C ALA A 176 -2.20 -3.69 -3.00
N ASP A 177 -1.48 -4.57 -2.34
CA ASP A 177 -0.18 -4.29 -1.72
C ASP A 177 -0.22 -3.15 -0.68
N VAL A 178 -1.26 -3.15 0.16
CA VAL A 178 -1.55 -2.07 1.12
C VAL A 178 -0.48 -1.92 2.21
N ARG A 179 -0.08 -0.67 2.52
CA ARG A 179 0.85 -0.37 3.62
C ARG A 179 0.45 0.92 4.33
N PHE A 180 0.48 0.92 5.65
CA PHE A 180 0.35 2.18 6.38
C PHE A 180 1.54 3.10 6.09
N VAL A 181 1.23 4.38 5.89
CA VAL A 181 2.24 5.44 5.88
C VAL A 181 2.72 5.63 7.32
N THR A 182 4.03 5.75 7.50
CA THR A 182 4.62 5.85 8.82
C THR A 182 5.37 7.19 9.02
N ARG A 183 5.57 7.53 10.28
CA ARG A 183 6.31 8.70 10.72
C ARG A 183 7.54 8.28 11.50
N GLY A 184 8.62 9.03 11.31
CA GLY A 184 9.91 8.74 11.93
C GLY A 184 10.54 7.47 11.34
N ARG A 185 11.69 7.12 11.86
CA ARG A 185 12.48 5.98 11.40
C ARG A 185 12.06 4.66 12.03
N GLU A 186 11.12 4.70 13.00
CA GLU A 186 10.71 3.55 13.80
C GLU A 186 9.30 3.02 13.46
N ASN A 187 8.73 3.41 12.32
CA ASN A 187 7.42 2.95 11.83
C ASN A 187 6.25 3.26 12.76
N THR A 188 6.21 4.42 13.41
CA THR A 188 4.98 4.90 14.04
C THR A 188 3.98 5.33 12.98
N LEU A 189 2.67 5.21 13.25
CA LEU A 189 1.66 5.63 12.28
C LEU A 189 1.77 7.13 11.97
N TYR A 190 1.65 7.49 10.69
CA TYR A 190 1.49 8.87 10.28
C TYR A 190 0.03 9.31 10.41
N TRP A 191 -0.16 10.49 11.00
CA TRP A 191 -1.47 11.11 11.23
C TRP A 191 -1.49 12.52 10.66
N GLU A 192 -2.60 12.83 9.96
CA GLU A 192 -2.91 14.18 9.50
C GLU A 192 -4.42 14.38 9.61
N ASP A 193 -4.87 15.45 10.26
CA ASP A 193 -6.27 15.81 10.45
C ASP A 193 -7.18 14.68 11.01
N GLY A 194 -6.64 13.88 11.95
CA GLY A 194 -7.35 12.77 12.59
C GLY A 194 -7.53 11.53 11.67
N ARG A 195 -6.81 11.47 10.58
CA ARG A 195 -6.82 10.37 9.62
C ARG A 195 -5.48 9.64 9.63
N ILE A 196 -5.51 8.36 9.38
CA ILE A 196 -4.32 7.55 9.06
C ILE A 196 -4.26 7.31 7.56
N PHE A 197 -3.04 7.24 7.04
CA PHE A 197 -2.77 7.11 5.61
C PHE A 197 -2.20 5.74 5.30
N PHE A 198 -2.47 5.28 4.09
CA PHE A 198 -1.88 4.06 3.56
C PHE A 198 -1.63 4.18 2.05
N THR A 199 -0.62 3.49 1.58
CA THR A 199 -0.33 3.32 0.16
C THR A 199 -0.95 2.03 -0.36
N PHE A 200 -1.16 1.95 -1.67
CA PHE A 200 -1.64 0.75 -2.34
C PHE A 200 -1.26 0.75 -3.82
N SER A 201 -0.99 -0.42 -4.39
CA SER A 201 -0.78 -0.56 -5.83
C SER A 201 -2.10 -0.39 -6.58
N VAL A 202 -2.18 0.59 -7.45
CA VAL A 202 -3.34 0.84 -8.32
C VAL A 202 -3.32 -0.14 -9.49
N ARG A 203 -4.33 -0.98 -9.62
CA ARG A 203 -4.45 -1.90 -10.76
C ARG A 203 -5.21 -1.26 -11.93
N ALA A 204 -4.87 -1.61 -13.15
CA ALA A 204 -5.22 -1.02 -14.44
C ALA A 204 -4.45 0.27 -14.76
N CYS A 205 -4.51 1.31 -13.93
CA CYS A 205 -3.76 2.54 -14.16
C CYS A 205 -2.26 2.43 -13.81
N GLY A 206 -1.85 1.42 -13.05
CA GLY A 206 -0.46 1.16 -12.68
C GLY A 206 0.22 2.38 -12.04
N ALA A 207 0.12 2.50 -10.72
CA ALA A 207 0.76 3.57 -9.93
C ALA A 207 0.77 3.18 -8.46
N GLU A 208 1.44 3.96 -7.63
CA GLU A 208 1.26 3.88 -6.19
C GLU A 208 0.20 4.89 -5.76
N GLY A 209 -0.93 4.39 -5.27
CA GLY A 209 -2.01 5.20 -4.72
C GLY A 209 -1.78 5.52 -3.25
N VAL A 210 -2.28 6.67 -2.83
CA VAL A 210 -2.36 7.07 -1.42
C VAL A 210 -3.82 7.25 -1.04
N ALA A 211 -4.24 6.61 0.03
CA ALA A 211 -5.56 6.78 0.60
C ALA A 211 -5.48 7.04 2.09
N SER A 212 -6.55 7.56 2.66
CA SER A 212 -6.69 7.81 4.09
C SER A 212 -8.04 7.40 4.62
N PHE A 213 -8.15 7.20 5.91
CA PHE A 213 -9.43 7.07 6.60
C PHE A 213 -9.34 7.53 8.07
N ASP A 214 -10.46 8.02 8.60
CA ASP A 214 -10.64 8.22 10.03
C ASP A 214 -10.98 6.85 10.67
N PRO A 215 -10.18 6.32 11.59
CA PRO A 215 -10.43 5.00 12.18
C PRO A 215 -11.76 4.85 12.93
N ALA A 216 -12.37 5.96 13.34
CA ALA A 216 -13.68 5.95 13.98
C ALA A 216 -14.84 5.91 12.97
N LYS A 217 -14.64 6.42 11.73
CA LYS A 217 -15.67 6.54 10.69
C LYS A 217 -15.53 5.55 9.56
N LEU A 218 -14.30 5.07 9.31
CA LEU A 218 -13.96 4.18 8.20
C LEU A 218 -14.32 4.75 6.81
N ASP A 219 -14.25 6.08 6.67
CA ASP A 219 -14.56 6.82 5.45
C ASP A 219 -13.33 6.91 4.53
N VAL A 220 -12.98 5.82 3.89
CA VAL A 220 -11.80 5.74 3.02
C VAL A 220 -11.91 6.71 1.84
N ARG A 221 -10.82 7.49 1.59
CA ARG A 221 -10.70 8.47 0.51
C ARG A 221 -9.41 8.25 -0.27
N LEU A 222 -9.48 8.42 -1.58
CA LEU A 222 -8.29 8.58 -2.41
C LEU A 222 -7.72 9.99 -2.17
N GLU A 223 -6.45 10.08 -1.81
CA GLU A 223 -5.77 11.34 -1.49
C GLU A 223 -4.76 11.73 -2.56
N GLY A 224 -4.03 10.76 -3.12
CA GLY A 224 -2.97 11.04 -4.07
C GLY A 224 -2.53 9.84 -4.89
N ILE A 225 -1.66 10.14 -5.84
CA ILE A 225 -0.93 9.18 -6.70
C ILE A 225 0.53 9.58 -6.73
N ILE A 226 1.41 8.61 -6.57
CA ILE A 226 2.86 8.79 -6.60
C ILE A 226 3.44 8.12 -7.83
N LEU A 227 4.30 8.85 -8.54
CA LEU A 227 5.17 8.34 -9.60
C LEU A 227 6.64 8.53 -9.20
N PHE A 228 7.54 7.82 -9.87
CA PHE A 228 8.96 7.77 -9.54
C PHE A 228 9.83 8.23 -10.71
N ASP A 229 10.78 9.15 -10.44
CA ASP A 229 11.71 9.73 -11.42
C ASP A 229 13.15 9.31 -11.09
N TYR A 230 13.74 8.53 -11.97
CA TYR A 230 15.14 8.06 -11.87
C TYR A 230 16.14 8.99 -12.56
N GLY A 231 15.68 10.13 -13.08
CA GLY A 231 16.53 11.12 -13.76
C GLY A 231 16.86 10.77 -15.21
N ASP A 232 16.21 9.78 -15.81
CA ASP A 232 16.43 9.31 -17.19
C ASP A 232 15.35 9.79 -18.17
N GLY A 233 14.54 10.77 -17.77
CA GLY A 233 13.49 11.36 -18.59
C GLY A 233 12.17 10.60 -18.58
N LYS A 234 12.00 9.61 -17.70
CA LYS A 234 10.77 8.80 -17.57
C LYS A 234 10.14 8.88 -16.19
N LEU A 235 8.81 8.90 -16.15
CA LEU A 235 8.02 8.72 -14.94
C LEU A 235 7.58 7.26 -14.83
N ARG A 236 7.96 6.61 -13.73
CA ARG A 236 7.64 5.21 -13.50
C ARG A 236 6.53 5.05 -12.49
N ASN A 237 5.73 4.04 -12.71
CA ASN A 237 4.62 3.63 -11.88
C ASN A 237 4.97 2.37 -11.07
N ASP A 238 6.02 2.46 -10.28
CA ASP A 238 6.44 1.43 -9.33
C ASP A 238 5.36 1.24 -8.24
N VAL A 239 5.40 0.14 -7.50
CA VAL A 239 4.31 -0.30 -6.62
C VAL A 239 4.83 -0.93 -5.32
N ALA A 240 3.91 -1.31 -4.43
CA ALA A 240 4.19 -1.93 -3.13
C ALA A 240 5.12 -1.07 -2.25
N CYS A 241 4.75 0.18 -2.12
CA CYS A 241 5.55 1.23 -1.51
C CYS A 241 5.40 1.26 0.02
N HIS A 242 6.49 1.18 0.75
CA HIS A 242 6.54 1.59 2.15
C HIS A 242 7.00 3.05 2.22
N LEU A 243 6.06 3.96 2.42
CA LEU A 243 6.26 5.40 2.51
C LEU A 243 6.35 5.86 3.96
N PHE A 244 7.36 6.67 4.29
CA PHE A 244 7.52 7.25 5.61
C PHE A 244 8.10 8.67 5.59
N HIS A 245 7.71 9.48 6.57
CA HIS A 245 8.27 10.80 6.78
C HIS A 245 9.47 10.70 7.73
N ASP A 246 10.69 10.84 7.21
CA ASP A 246 11.92 10.88 8.01
C ASP A 246 12.11 12.30 8.58
N GLU A 247 11.64 12.51 9.80
CA GLU A 247 11.71 13.81 10.46
C GLU A 247 13.14 14.27 10.74
N GLU A 248 14.08 13.35 10.96
CA GLU A 248 15.47 13.70 11.19
C GLU A 248 16.16 14.20 9.92
N ALA A 249 15.77 13.64 8.76
CA ALA A 249 16.25 14.10 7.47
C ALA A 249 15.44 15.28 6.91
N GLY A 250 14.24 15.52 7.42
CA GLY A 250 13.31 16.54 6.94
C GLY A 250 12.80 16.24 5.53
N GLU A 251 12.60 14.97 5.22
CA GLU A 251 12.13 14.53 3.90
C GLU A 251 11.26 13.27 3.98
N TRP A 252 10.44 13.08 2.96
CA TRP A 252 9.71 11.84 2.72
C TRP A 252 10.62 10.83 2.05
N ARG A 253 10.56 9.60 2.51
CA ARG A 253 11.34 8.47 2.01
C ARG A 253 10.43 7.29 1.72
N ALA A 254 10.85 6.46 0.78
CA ALA A 254 10.12 5.24 0.45
C ALA A 254 11.06 4.11 0.03
N PHE A 255 10.62 2.90 0.33
CA PHE A 255 11.10 1.68 -0.32
C PHE A 255 10.00 1.18 -1.25
N VAL A 256 10.33 0.86 -2.49
CA VAL A 256 9.34 0.54 -3.52
C VAL A 256 9.80 -0.60 -4.42
N SER A 257 8.86 -1.42 -4.86
CA SER A 257 9.12 -2.49 -5.85
C SER A 257 8.90 -1.95 -7.26
N ASN A 258 9.86 -2.18 -8.16
CA ASN A 258 9.67 -1.87 -9.58
C ASN A 258 9.07 -3.02 -10.40
N PHE A 259 8.42 -3.95 -9.75
CA PHE A 259 7.89 -5.19 -10.32
C PHE A 259 6.89 -4.97 -11.47
N SER A 260 6.03 -3.96 -11.36
CA SER A 260 5.00 -3.71 -12.38
C SER A 260 5.49 -2.93 -13.60
N THR A 261 6.63 -2.25 -13.51
CA THR A 261 7.19 -1.49 -14.64
C THR A 261 8.03 -2.32 -15.60
N GLY A 262 8.38 -3.50 -15.21
CA GLY A 262 9.07 -4.58 -15.90
C GLY A 262 9.91 -4.25 -17.13
N GLY A 263 11.21 -4.52 -17.06
CA GLY A 263 12.06 -4.64 -18.25
C GLY A 263 12.74 -3.38 -18.74
N ASP A 264 12.86 -2.34 -17.93
CA ASP A 264 13.61 -1.14 -18.31
C ASP A 264 15.05 -1.07 -17.78
N GLY A 265 15.54 -2.18 -17.25
CA GLY A 265 16.93 -2.31 -16.77
C GLY A 265 17.21 -1.76 -15.38
N LEU A 266 16.21 -1.19 -14.71
CA LEU A 266 16.33 -0.67 -13.34
C LEU A 266 15.95 -1.69 -12.26
N GLY A 267 16.09 -2.96 -12.55
CA GLY A 267 15.69 -4.09 -11.71
C GLY A 267 14.71 -4.97 -12.45
N ASN A 268 14.00 -5.80 -11.80
CA ASN A 268 13.13 -6.82 -12.31
C ASN A 268 12.30 -6.56 -13.53
N GLY A 269 12.77 -6.76 -14.66
CA GLY A 269 11.87 -7.24 -15.71
C GLY A 269 11.32 -8.63 -15.32
N LEU A 270 10.05 -8.89 -15.53
CA LEU A 270 9.48 -10.23 -15.41
C LEU A 270 10.27 -11.29 -16.19
N ASN A 271 11.00 -10.86 -17.19
CA ASN A 271 11.87 -11.69 -18.01
C ASN A 271 13.32 -11.62 -17.60
N GLY A 272 13.65 -10.76 -16.67
CA GLY A 272 14.99 -10.47 -16.73
C GLY A 272 15.79 -10.81 -15.63
N ARG A 273 15.42 -11.03 -14.59
CA ARG A 273 16.44 -11.34 -13.63
C ARG A 273 17.51 -10.24 -13.60
N ALA A 274 17.12 -9.00 -13.93
CA ALA A 274 17.97 -7.88 -13.67
C ALA A 274 18.21 -7.79 -12.16
N GLU A 275 19.36 -7.32 -11.77
CA GLU A 275 19.76 -7.15 -10.38
C GLU A 275 18.76 -6.25 -9.66
N GLY A 276 18.29 -6.67 -8.46
CA GLY A 276 17.50 -5.84 -7.58
C GLY A 276 16.02 -6.03 -7.70
N GLY A 277 15.23 -5.13 -7.91
CA GLY A 277 13.76 -5.11 -7.86
C GLY A 277 13.23 -4.19 -6.80
N LEU A 278 14.11 -3.67 -5.96
CA LEU A 278 13.77 -2.69 -4.96
C LEU A 278 14.56 -1.39 -5.19
N ASN A 279 13.85 -0.32 -4.95
CA ASN A 279 14.36 1.02 -5.08
C ASN A 279 14.13 1.80 -3.79
N SER A 280 15.00 2.75 -3.52
CA SER A 280 14.75 3.83 -2.57
C SER A 280 14.22 5.05 -3.32
N ALA A 281 13.26 5.77 -2.72
CA ALA A 281 12.73 7.00 -3.28
C ALA A 281 12.61 8.08 -2.21
N TRP A 282 12.67 9.36 -2.62
CA TRP A 282 12.62 10.49 -1.69
C TRP A 282 12.08 11.76 -2.35
N CYS A 283 11.47 12.63 -1.54
CA CYS A 283 11.11 14.00 -1.90
C CYS A 283 11.03 14.88 -0.64
N LYS A 284 11.01 16.20 -0.82
CA LYS A 284 10.85 17.15 0.30
C LYS A 284 9.40 17.53 0.54
N GLU A 285 8.65 17.68 -0.53
CA GLU A 285 7.25 18.02 -0.50
C GLU A 285 6.42 16.83 0.02
N ASN A 286 5.28 17.12 0.67
CA ASN A 286 4.37 16.08 1.14
C ASN A 286 3.75 15.33 -0.07
N PRO A 287 4.03 14.01 -0.24
CA PRO A 287 3.56 13.25 -1.40
C PRO A 287 2.17 12.64 -1.22
N LEU A 288 1.48 12.95 -0.13
CA LEU A 288 0.22 12.28 0.21
C LEU A 288 -0.97 12.79 -0.61
N HIS A 289 -0.89 13.99 -1.19
CA HIS A 289 -2.04 14.63 -1.83
C HIS A 289 -1.80 14.93 -3.33
N GLY A 290 -2.82 14.66 -4.14
CA GLY A 290 -2.77 14.91 -5.58
C GLY A 290 -1.74 14.06 -6.32
N LEU A 291 -1.11 14.62 -7.35
CA LEU A 291 0.00 13.98 -8.07
C LEU A 291 1.32 14.36 -7.43
N SER A 292 2.10 13.38 -7.06
CA SER A 292 3.46 13.57 -6.54
C SER A 292 4.47 12.77 -7.34
N VAL A 293 5.69 13.31 -7.47
CA VAL A 293 6.81 12.65 -8.14
C VAL A 293 7.97 12.58 -7.16
N MET A 294 8.36 11.37 -6.78
CA MET A 294 9.53 11.13 -5.93
C MET A 294 10.75 10.82 -6.81
N LYS A 295 11.91 11.36 -6.45
CA LYS A 295 13.19 10.90 -6.99
C LYS A 295 13.44 9.47 -6.53
N ALA A 296 14.01 8.63 -7.38
CA ALA A 296 14.27 7.25 -7.03
C ALA A 296 15.62 6.76 -7.56
N LYS A 297 16.15 5.73 -6.90
CA LYS A 297 17.32 4.98 -7.36
C LYS A 297 17.22 3.52 -6.93
N SER A 298 17.89 2.64 -7.67
CA SER A 298 18.01 1.22 -7.29
C SER A 298 18.76 1.07 -5.98
N LEU A 299 18.27 0.16 -5.11
CA LEU A 299 19.00 -0.27 -3.91
C LEU A 299 20.22 -1.15 -4.23
N GLY A 300 20.39 -1.58 -5.49
CA GLY A 300 21.54 -2.38 -5.92
C GLY A 300 21.62 -3.78 -5.29
N LEU A 301 20.49 -4.33 -4.84
CA LEU A 301 20.46 -5.68 -4.31
C LEU A 301 20.80 -6.68 -5.42
N LYS A 302 21.76 -7.58 -5.15
CA LYS A 302 22.29 -8.51 -6.15
C LYS A 302 21.69 -9.90 -6.05
N GLY A 303 21.71 -10.60 -7.17
CA GLY A 303 21.47 -12.04 -7.30
C GLY A 303 20.02 -12.42 -7.49
N LEU A 304 19.17 -12.23 -6.51
CA LEU A 304 17.77 -12.65 -6.54
C LEU A 304 16.83 -11.49 -6.82
N MET A 305 15.67 -11.80 -7.37
CA MET A 305 14.58 -10.84 -7.46
C MET A 305 13.98 -10.59 -6.08
N HIS A 306 13.65 -9.32 -5.78
CA HIS A 306 13.09 -8.90 -4.49
C HIS A 306 11.84 -8.06 -4.69
N GLU A 307 10.90 -8.14 -3.74
CA GLU A 307 9.68 -7.33 -3.73
C GLU A 307 9.19 -7.06 -2.30
N ASP A 308 8.16 -6.25 -2.17
CA ASP A 308 7.39 -6.01 -0.94
C ASP A 308 8.23 -5.49 0.24
N PRO A 309 8.97 -4.39 0.10
CA PRO A 309 9.87 -3.92 1.14
C PRO A 309 9.15 -3.26 2.32
N SER A 310 9.69 -3.44 3.53
CA SER A 310 9.36 -2.66 4.72
C SER A 310 10.64 -2.34 5.49
N GLY A 311 10.99 -1.06 5.58
CA GLY A 311 12.22 -0.62 6.23
C GLY A 311 11.96 0.02 7.59
N ILE A 312 12.91 -0.08 8.52
CA ILE A 312 12.88 0.54 9.83
C ILE A 312 14.31 0.82 10.31
N TRP A 313 14.49 1.89 11.05
CA TRP A 313 15.72 2.10 11.82
C TRP A 313 15.65 1.34 13.14
N ASP A 314 16.68 0.60 13.44
CA ASP A 314 16.87 -0.09 14.71
C ASP A 314 17.84 0.72 15.59
N PRO A 315 17.36 1.49 16.58
CA PRO A 315 18.24 2.34 17.39
C PRO A 315 19.17 1.55 18.32
N GLU A 316 18.82 0.32 18.69
CA GLU A 316 19.66 -0.53 19.53
C GLU A 316 20.84 -1.09 18.73
N ALA A 317 20.59 -1.55 17.52
CA ALA A 317 21.63 -2.04 16.61
C ALA A 317 22.34 -0.91 15.85
N LYS A 318 21.76 0.29 15.80
CA LYS A 318 22.19 1.44 14.97
C LYS A 318 22.31 1.02 13.50
N LYS A 319 21.27 0.33 12.99
CA LYS A 319 21.20 -0.19 11.63
C LYS A 319 19.81 0.05 11.03
N TRP A 320 19.77 0.24 9.74
CA TRP A 320 18.56 0.07 8.99
C TRP A 320 18.28 -1.41 8.81
N ARG A 321 17.03 -1.81 9.03
CA ARG A 321 16.51 -3.16 8.78
C ARG A 321 15.55 -3.07 7.60
N LEU A 322 15.74 -3.95 6.63
CA LEU A 322 14.87 -4.06 5.46
C LEU A 322 14.29 -5.46 5.42
N PHE A 323 12.99 -5.56 5.71
CA PHE A 323 12.23 -6.80 5.62
C PHE A 323 11.56 -6.87 4.26
N LEU A 324 11.82 -7.91 3.50
CA LEU A 324 11.43 -8.03 2.10
C LEU A 324 11.10 -9.47 1.72
N CYS A 325 10.49 -9.63 0.54
CA CYS A 325 10.35 -10.92 -0.13
C CYS A 325 11.46 -11.11 -1.16
N THR A 326 12.05 -12.30 -1.19
CA THR A 326 13.05 -12.72 -2.17
C THR A 326 12.59 -13.95 -2.93
N PHE A 327 12.98 -14.09 -4.21
CA PHE A 327 12.55 -15.17 -5.10
C PHE A 327 13.56 -16.30 -5.12
N VAL A 328 13.38 -17.27 -4.20
CA VAL A 328 14.21 -18.48 -4.08
C VAL A 328 13.30 -19.70 -3.99
N LYS A 329 13.11 -20.42 -5.09
CA LYS A 329 12.16 -21.54 -5.14
C LYS A 329 10.78 -21.16 -4.58
N GLY A 330 10.22 -20.10 -5.11
CA GLY A 330 9.03 -19.42 -4.61
C GLY A 330 9.37 -18.07 -4.02
N ILE A 331 8.41 -17.41 -3.40
CA ILE A 331 8.56 -16.09 -2.78
C ILE A 331 8.72 -16.30 -1.27
N LYS A 332 9.80 -15.78 -0.69
CA LYS A 332 10.22 -16.05 0.69
C LYS A 332 10.64 -14.77 1.39
N ALA A 333 10.25 -14.59 2.65
CA ALA A 333 10.65 -13.43 3.42
C ALA A 333 12.08 -13.57 3.97
N GLN A 334 12.77 -12.42 4.06
CA GLN A 334 14.12 -12.30 4.61
C GLN A 334 14.32 -10.92 5.24
N MET A 335 15.15 -10.84 6.27
CA MET A 335 15.59 -9.58 6.87
C MET A 335 17.01 -9.27 6.41
N LEU A 336 17.19 -8.05 5.89
CA LEU A 336 18.50 -7.47 5.56
C LEU A 336 18.84 -6.34 6.52
N GLU A 337 20.11 -5.91 6.56
CA GLU A 337 20.57 -4.76 7.33
C GLU A 337 21.55 -3.88 6.57
N SER A 338 21.62 -2.61 6.95
CA SER A 338 22.56 -1.62 6.40
C SER A 338 22.87 -0.52 7.41
N ASP A 339 24.00 0.15 7.24
CA ASP A 339 24.32 1.41 7.94
C ASP A 339 23.54 2.59 7.38
N ASN A 340 23.14 2.53 6.11
CA ASN A 340 22.43 3.59 5.40
C ASN A 340 21.04 3.14 4.94
N TRP A 341 20.06 4.06 4.97
CA TRP A 341 18.69 3.76 4.57
C TRP A 341 18.56 3.33 3.10
N ASP A 342 19.46 3.77 2.25
CA ASP A 342 19.48 3.49 0.81
C ASP A 342 20.58 2.47 0.42
N GLY A 343 21.06 1.71 1.39
CA GLY A 343 22.00 0.59 1.22
C GLY A 343 23.49 0.97 1.27
N PRO A 344 24.40 0.05 0.97
CA PRO A 344 24.12 -1.35 0.58
C PRO A 344 23.54 -2.19 1.74
N TYR A 345 22.68 -3.12 1.42
CA TYR A 345 22.08 -4.05 2.38
C TYR A 345 22.69 -5.45 2.28
N GLU A 346 22.92 -6.08 3.45
CA GLU A 346 23.42 -7.44 3.57
C GLU A 346 22.40 -8.32 4.34
N PRO A 347 22.31 -9.62 4.06
CA PRO A 347 21.44 -10.53 4.78
C PRO A 347 21.73 -10.57 6.28
N LEU A 348 20.71 -10.31 7.10
CA LEU A 348 20.77 -10.51 8.54
C LEU A 348 20.29 -11.91 8.94
N THR A 349 19.30 -12.43 8.23
CA THR A 349 18.69 -13.73 8.53
C THR A 349 18.78 -14.68 7.35
N GLU A 350 18.63 -15.98 7.67
CA GLU A 350 18.24 -16.96 6.66
C GLU A 350 16.85 -16.63 6.10
N ILE A 351 16.55 -17.19 4.95
CA ILE A 351 15.26 -17.08 4.29
C ILE A 351 14.24 -17.94 5.04
N VAL A 352 13.04 -17.39 5.33
CA VAL A 352 12.00 -18.18 6.00
C VAL A 352 11.48 -19.31 5.11
N PRO A 353 11.06 -20.45 5.69
CA PRO A 353 10.60 -21.61 4.90
C PRO A 353 9.22 -21.40 4.26
N GLU A 354 8.35 -20.57 4.83
CA GLU A 354 6.99 -20.33 4.36
C GLU A 354 6.99 -19.52 3.06
N ASP A 355 5.97 -19.74 2.22
CA ASP A 355 5.62 -18.81 1.14
C ASP A 355 5.26 -17.45 1.75
N SER A 356 5.74 -16.37 1.16
CA SER A 356 5.67 -15.04 1.78
C SER A 356 5.27 -13.98 0.77
N THR A 357 4.50 -12.97 1.23
CA THR A 357 4.18 -11.77 0.48
C THR A 357 3.80 -10.65 1.46
N GLY A 358 3.99 -9.40 1.09
CA GLY A 358 3.55 -8.29 1.91
C GLY A 358 4.26 -8.16 3.24
N THR A 359 5.57 -8.25 3.25
CA THR A 359 6.37 -8.11 4.46
C THR A 359 6.19 -6.75 5.11
N THR A 360 5.95 -6.73 6.42
CA THR A 360 5.70 -5.52 7.21
C THR A 360 6.29 -5.65 8.60
N ILE A 361 6.94 -4.59 9.09
CA ILE A 361 7.42 -4.48 10.48
C ILE A 361 6.54 -3.48 11.19
N GLN A 362 5.89 -3.90 12.29
CA GLN A 362 5.00 -3.04 13.05
C GLN A 362 5.10 -3.28 14.56
N TRP A 363 4.64 -2.28 15.31
CA TRP A 363 4.60 -2.30 16.76
C TRP A 363 3.27 -2.85 17.29
N MET A 364 3.35 -3.59 18.39
CA MET A 364 2.23 -3.88 19.27
C MET A 364 2.70 -3.91 20.71
N ASN A 365 2.07 -3.09 21.56
CA ASN A 365 2.38 -3.01 23.00
C ASN A 365 3.88 -2.78 23.30
N GLY A 366 4.55 -1.95 22.48
CA GLY A 366 5.96 -1.65 22.63
C GLY A 366 6.92 -2.74 22.14
N VAL A 367 6.43 -3.78 21.47
CA VAL A 367 7.22 -4.85 20.86
C VAL A 367 7.10 -4.79 19.34
N ARG A 368 8.24 -4.95 18.63
CA ARG A 368 8.27 -5.04 17.17
C ARG A 368 7.99 -6.47 16.72
N TYR A 369 7.13 -6.59 15.73
CA TYR A 369 6.81 -7.85 15.06
C TYR A 369 7.01 -7.75 13.56
N CYS A 370 7.33 -8.86 12.93
CA CYS A 370 7.36 -9.02 11.49
C CYS A 370 6.12 -9.78 11.03
N PHE A 371 5.42 -9.23 10.05
CA PHE A 371 4.20 -9.82 9.48
C PHE A 371 4.41 -10.08 8.00
N PHE A 372 3.86 -11.16 7.49
CA PHE A 372 3.72 -11.40 6.05
C PHE A 372 2.55 -12.35 5.78
N GLY A 373 2.02 -12.26 4.57
CA GLY A 373 0.99 -13.16 4.09
C GLY A 373 1.57 -14.29 3.26
N SER A 374 0.70 -15.13 2.69
CA SER A 374 1.10 -16.26 1.86
C SER A 374 0.04 -16.61 0.82
N ALA A 375 0.42 -17.38 -0.20
CA ALA A 375 -0.51 -18.00 -1.12
C ALA A 375 -1.41 -19.07 -0.47
N GLU A 376 -1.05 -19.53 0.72
CA GLU A 376 -1.86 -20.44 1.55
C GLU A 376 -2.92 -19.70 2.38
N HIS A 377 -3.09 -18.41 2.13
CA HIS A 377 -4.03 -17.54 2.84
C HIS A 377 -3.74 -17.40 4.35
N ALA A 378 -2.49 -17.60 4.76
CA ALA A 378 -2.08 -17.38 6.14
C ALA A 378 -1.45 -16.00 6.32
N LEU A 379 -1.80 -15.32 7.42
CA LEU A 379 -1.16 -14.10 7.89
C LEU A 379 -0.21 -14.47 9.02
N TYR A 380 1.07 -14.59 8.68
CA TYR A 380 2.09 -15.03 9.62
C TYR A 380 2.60 -13.90 10.51
N VAL A 381 2.96 -14.27 11.75
CA VAL A 381 3.62 -13.40 12.74
C VAL A 381 4.95 -14.01 13.13
N TYR A 382 5.99 -13.20 13.03
CA TYR A 382 7.38 -13.57 13.34
C TYR A 382 8.00 -12.56 14.31
N SER A 383 9.01 -12.99 15.06
CA SER A 383 9.77 -12.11 15.91
C SER A 383 10.64 -11.16 15.09
N TYR A 384 10.80 -9.95 15.56
CA TYR A 384 11.79 -8.98 15.06
C TYR A 384 13.08 -9.08 15.90
N PRO A 385 14.28 -8.94 15.31
CA PRO A 385 14.58 -8.94 13.88
C PRO A 385 14.93 -10.32 13.30
N LEU A 386 15.04 -11.35 14.14
CA LEU A 386 15.65 -12.65 13.79
C LEU A 386 14.66 -13.65 13.15
N LEU A 387 13.47 -13.23 12.84
CA LEU A 387 12.47 -14.00 12.11
C LEU A 387 12.21 -15.41 12.68
N LYS A 388 11.97 -15.52 13.99
CA LYS A 388 11.46 -16.75 14.59
C LYS A 388 9.93 -16.77 14.48
N LYS A 389 9.37 -17.86 13.95
CA LYS A 389 7.90 -18.01 13.80
C LYS A 389 7.22 -17.99 15.17
N LEU A 390 6.21 -17.14 15.31
CA LEU A 390 5.40 -17.01 16.52
C LEU A 390 4.00 -17.60 16.32
N GLY A 391 3.34 -17.35 15.17
CA GLY A 391 2.01 -17.84 14.89
C GLY A 391 1.37 -17.21 13.66
N LYS A 392 0.04 -17.06 13.71
CA LYS A 392 -0.77 -16.47 12.66
C LYS A 392 -1.82 -15.54 13.28
N LEU A 393 -2.22 -14.50 12.54
CA LEU A 393 -3.40 -13.69 12.87
C LEU A 393 -4.69 -14.48 12.62
N LYS A 394 -5.75 -14.11 13.33
CA LYS A 394 -7.08 -14.72 13.21
C LYS A 394 -8.07 -13.67 12.72
N LEU A 395 -8.78 -13.99 11.63
CA LEU A 395 -9.87 -13.17 11.10
C LEU A 395 -11.20 -13.90 11.33
N ASP A 396 -12.27 -13.16 11.61
CA ASP A 396 -13.62 -13.71 11.72
C ASP A 396 -14.21 -14.10 10.35
N VAL A 397 -13.87 -13.32 9.31
CA VAL A 397 -14.24 -13.56 7.92
C VAL A 397 -13.02 -13.35 7.04
N GLU A 398 -12.62 -14.35 6.29
CA GLU A 398 -11.53 -14.27 5.35
C GLU A 398 -12.03 -13.79 3.98
N PRO A 399 -11.49 -12.67 3.42
CA PRO A 399 -11.96 -12.13 2.14
C PRO A 399 -11.56 -12.97 0.92
N TRP A 400 -10.61 -13.88 1.10
CA TRP A 400 -10.05 -14.78 0.08
C TRP A 400 -10.59 -16.21 0.14
N GLY A 401 -11.71 -16.41 0.80
CA GLY A 401 -12.36 -17.73 0.90
C GLY A 401 -12.91 -18.24 -0.44
N ASP A 402 -13.34 -19.51 -0.45
CA ASP A 402 -13.93 -20.16 -1.63
C ASP A 402 -15.31 -19.63 -2.04
N THR A 403 -15.84 -18.65 -1.32
CA THR A 403 -17.16 -18.07 -1.63
C THR A 403 -17.07 -17.31 -2.95
N PRO A 404 -17.94 -17.66 -3.92
CA PRO A 404 -18.02 -16.93 -5.18
C PRO A 404 -18.36 -15.46 -4.95
N LEU A 405 -17.70 -14.56 -5.69
CA LEU A 405 -17.88 -13.14 -5.63
C LEU A 405 -18.51 -12.63 -6.92
N GLU A 406 -19.56 -11.81 -6.82
CA GLU A 406 -20.06 -11.07 -7.97
C GLU A 406 -19.08 -9.98 -8.36
N THR A 407 -18.71 -9.95 -9.62
CA THR A 407 -17.80 -8.96 -10.20
C THR A 407 -18.39 -8.40 -11.49
N PRO A 408 -17.84 -7.28 -12.02
CA PRO A 408 -18.23 -6.78 -13.34
C PRO A 408 -18.04 -7.80 -14.49
N TRP A 409 -17.33 -8.89 -14.26
CA TRP A 409 -17.09 -9.97 -15.23
C TRP A 409 -17.91 -11.23 -14.95
N GLY A 410 -18.89 -11.15 -14.06
CA GLY A 410 -19.70 -12.26 -13.60
C GLY A 410 -19.26 -12.82 -12.26
N VAL A 411 -19.79 -13.98 -11.89
CA VAL A 411 -19.47 -14.65 -10.62
C VAL A 411 -18.11 -15.31 -10.72
N MET A 412 -17.16 -14.89 -9.90
CA MET A 412 -15.79 -15.38 -9.88
C MET A 412 -15.39 -15.78 -8.47
N LYS A 413 -14.51 -16.77 -8.36
CA LYS A 413 -13.84 -17.09 -7.11
C LYS A 413 -12.59 -16.23 -6.96
N THR A 414 -12.24 -15.88 -5.73
CA THR A 414 -10.93 -15.28 -5.43
C THR A 414 -9.84 -16.28 -5.82
N THR A 415 -8.97 -15.90 -6.74
CA THR A 415 -7.92 -16.75 -7.26
C THR A 415 -6.55 -16.12 -7.06
N ASN A 416 -5.57 -16.93 -6.67
CA ASN A 416 -4.17 -16.49 -6.46
C ASN A 416 -4.02 -15.28 -5.53
N SER A 417 -4.93 -15.11 -4.58
CA SER A 417 -4.76 -14.07 -3.58
C SER A 417 -3.59 -14.45 -2.69
N ARG A 418 -2.53 -13.70 -2.81
CA ARG A 418 -1.52 -13.63 -1.78
C ARG A 418 -2.02 -12.61 -0.78
N VAL A 419 -2.35 -13.09 0.41
CA VAL A 419 -2.89 -12.26 1.47
C VAL A 419 -1.83 -11.32 2.01
N TRP A 420 -2.24 -10.14 2.43
CA TRP A 420 -1.34 -9.05 2.81
C TRP A 420 -1.69 -8.50 4.19
N PRO A 421 -0.85 -8.65 5.21
CA PRO A 421 -1.12 -8.13 6.54
C PRO A 421 -0.50 -6.73 6.72
N CYS A 422 -1.33 -5.71 6.85
CA CYS A 422 -0.91 -4.39 7.26
C CYS A 422 -1.52 -4.06 8.61
N PHE A 423 -0.79 -4.35 9.67
CA PHE A 423 -1.21 -4.21 11.07
C PHE A 423 -0.84 -2.83 11.62
N ALA A 424 -1.67 -2.27 12.49
CA ALA A 424 -1.34 -1.09 13.27
C ALA A 424 -2.02 -1.07 14.63
N GLU A 425 -1.33 -0.50 15.63
CA GLU A 425 -1.88 -0.15 16.94
C GLU A 425 -2.35 1.30 16.92
N LEU A 426 -3.61 1.54 17.34
CA LEU A 426 -4.19 2.87 17.44
C LEU A 426 -3.97 3.48 18.82
N PRO A 427 -3.93 4.80 18.94
CA PRO A 427 -4.02 5.48 20.24
C PRO A 427 -5.28 5.11 20.99
N ASP A 428 -5.31 5.42 22.29
CA ASP A 428 -6.52 5.23 23.08
C ASP A 428 -7.64 6.20 22.64
N GLY A 429 -8.90 5.77 22.81
CA GLY A 429 -10.06 6.58 22.45
C GLY A 429 -10.72 6.19 21.13
N TYR A 430 -10.12 5.32 20.33
CA TYR A 430 -10.77 4.74 19.15
C TYR A 430 -11.61 3.50 19.50
N PRO A 431 -12.61 3.14 18.66
CA PRO A 431 -13.47 1.97 18.90
C PRO A 431 -12.71 0.64 18.97
N TYR A 432 -11.55 0.58 18.35
CA TYR A 432 -10.65 -0.58 18.29
C TYR A 432 -9.24 -0.15 18.66
N LYS A 433 -8.53 -1.00 19.40
CA LYS A 433 -7.12 -0.76 19.73
C LYS A 433 -6.20 -1.13 18.57
N TYR A 434 -6.59 -2.11 17.77
CA TYR A 434 -5.78 -2.61 16.66
C TYR A 434 -6.58 -2.62 15.37
N ILE A 435 -5.93 -2.22 14.27
CA ILE A 435 -6.47 -2.22 12.91
C ILE A 435 -5.60 -3.12 12.03
N LEU A 436 -6.25 -3.88 11.17
CA LEU A 436 -5.60 -4.64 10.12
C LEU A 436 -6.21 -4.26 8.77
N LEU A 437 -5.36 -3.78 7.85
CA LEU A 437 -5.69 -3.63 6.45
C LEU A 437 -5.24 -4.88 5.70
N THR A 438 -6.09 -5.36 4.80
CA THR A 438 -5.74 -6.41 3.85
C THR A 438 -6.50 -6.23 2.55
N MET A 439 -6.28 -7.12 1.61
CA MET A 439 -6.89 -7.10 0.28
C MET A 439 -7.30 -8.50 -0.17
N ASP A 440 -8.19 -8.57 -1.15
CA ASP A 440 -8.34 -9.74 -2.00
C ASP A 440 -7.82 -9.46 -3.41
N ARG A 441 -7.69 -10.50 -4.22
CA ARG A 441 -7.30 -10.37 -5.62
C ARG A 441 -7.98 -11.42 -6.48
N ILE A 442 -8.58 -10.96 -7.57
CA ILE A 442 -9.23 -11.81 -8.56
C ILE A 442 -8.50 -11.61 -9.89
N ASN A 443 -7.91 -12.67 -10.40
CA ASN A 443 -7.31 -12.67 -11.72
C ASN A 443 -8.41 -12.75 -12.78
N ILE A 444 -8.43 -11.79 -13.70
CA ILE A 444 -9.36 -11.81 -14.83
C ILE A 444 -8.87 -12.85 -15.83
N PRO A 445 -9.68 -13.83 -16.24
CA PRO A 445 -9.28 -14.85 -17.19
C PRO A 445 -8.76 -14.24 -18.50
N GLY A 446 -7.62 -14.74 -18.98
CA GLY A 446 -6.99 -14.26 -20.21
C GLY A 446 -6.26 -12.93 -20.11
N MET A 447 -6.27 -12.26 -18.95
CA MET A 447 -5.57 -11.00 -18.74
C MET A 447 -4.19 -11.22 -18.10
N PRO A 448 -3.16 -10.42 -18.46
CA PRO A 448 -1.85 -10.51 -17.85
C PRO A 448 -1.86 -9.97 -16.43
N ASN A 449 -1.27 -10.74 -15.49
CA ASN A 449 -1.05 -10.32 -14.11
C ASN A 449 0.31 -9.60 -13.97
N PRO A 450 0.51 -8.80 -12.89
CA PRO A 450 -0.45 -8.47 -11.83
C PRO A 450 -1.33 -7.25 -12.10
N ASN A 451 -1.05 -6.45 -13.14
CA ASN A 451 -1.68 -5.14 -13.32
C ASN A 451 -3.18 -5.18 -13.66
N TRP A 452 -3.65 -6.28 -14.26
CA TRP A 452 -5.03 -6.45 -14.73
C TRP A 452 -5.82 -7.37 -13.81
N THR A 453 -5.73 -7.12 -12.50
CA THR A 453 -6.48 -7.84 -11.47
C THR A 453 -7.55 -6.95 -10.86
N TYR A 454 -8.67 -7.56 -10.51
CA TYR A 454 -9.78 -6.94 -9.79
C TYR A 454 -9.68 -7.30 -8.31
N GLY A 455 -9.80 -6.34 -7.43
CA GLY A 455 -9.68 -6.59 -6.00
C GLY A 455 -10.07 -5.38 -5.17
N GLY A 456 -10.28 -5.60 -3.88
CA GLY A 456 -10.71 -4.58 -2.95
C GLY A 456 -9.90 -4.56 -1.67
N LEU A 457 -10.18 -3.52 -0.90
CA LEU A 457 -9.62 -3.28 0.42
C LEU A 457 -10.58 -3.75 1.50
N TYR A 458 -10.01 -4.22 2.60
CA TYR A 458 -10.71 -4.67 3.79
C TYR A 458 -10.06 -4.07 5.03
N ILE A 459 -10.88 -3.58 5.95
CA ILE A 459 -10.44 -3.10 7.25
C ILE A 459 -11.03 -3.99 8.33
N TYR A 460 -10.19 -4.45 9.22
CA TYR A 460 -10.55 -5.23 10.39
C TYR A 460 -10.12 -4.51 11.65
N GLY A 461 -10.83 -4.75 12.76
CA GLY A 461 -10.50 -4.22 14.06
C GLY A 461 -10.48 -5.30 15.14
N ALA A 462 -9.65 -5.10 16.16
CA ALA A 462 -9.56 -5.93 17.35
C ALA A 462 -9.29 -5.09 18.60
N ASN A 463 -9.67 -5.64 19.79
CA ASN A 463 -9.38 -5.08 21.11
C ASN A 463 -8.67 -6.08 21.98
#